data_dc349c9552e63ce79a24c90f49b0a2f4
#
_entry.id   dc349c9552e63ce79a24c90f49b0a2f4
#
_cell.length_a   1.000
_cell.length_b   1.000
_cell.length_c   1.000
_cell.angle_alpha   90.00
_cell.angle_beta   90.00
_cell.angle_gamma   90.00
#
_symmetry.space_group_name_H-M   'P 1'
#
loop_
_entity.id
_entity.type
_entity.pdbx_description
1 polymer ?
#
loop_
_entity_poly.entity_id
_entity_poly.type
_entity_poly.pdbx_seq_one_letter_code
_entity_poly.pdbx_strand_id
1 'polypeptide(L)'
;MTELHEVKPREQAGRDTLERYNAQIRAASIACLSILEGKDVKRVYCEFHDDYVIEKNIANDIHYTFVQVKTKEKLREIWKLRDVFGILKRKSAKKPQTSEMIRDSFAGKLLQHTTNFGNSCKEVVFLTNTHVDEDIENIINDIISGSFSNTHCKLIIDSFNNCFVPTQDEQRKLEIDAIKHNLKKLRFETDVEYIKSKHETFEIIAKEKIFKFSEIELSHSEAKEILLSLLALVNSKSSVKISDCSKENIKKLAGIDINDLLEVLSISKRAYYDFLENGDEHALKSASVIERLLRKAGASDFEVDFFTRCKIKWDQWLRNNRHIVSELDYITIDREINVTLDKMIFMHGNLFLSHLRTFINELHDSLHKHNLLHSLDKETLTGSLFSRLVERSK
;
A
#
# COMPACT_ATOMS: atom_id res chain seq x y z
N MET A 1 -32.52 -37.22 -12.30
CA MET A 1 -31.40 -36.88 -11.39
C MET A 1 -31.47 -35.38 -11.16
N THR A 2 -31.44 -34.91 -9.93
CA THR A 2 -31.43 -33.47 -9.63
C THR A 2 -30.01 -32.96 -9.81
N GLU A 3 -29.80 -31.93 -10.61
CA GLU A 3 -28.49 -31.35 -10.85
C GLU A 3 -28.14 -30.28 -9.82
N LEU A 4 -26.82 -30.01 -9.61
CA LEU A 4 -26.35 -29.07 -8.58
C LEU A 4 -26.94 -27.67 -8.71
N HIS A 5 -27.22 -27.20 -9.93
CA HIS A 5 -27.78 -25.86 -10.18
C HIS A 5 -29.28 -25.74 -9.88
N GLU A 6 -30.02 -26.87 -9.78
CA GLU A 6 -31.45 -26.90 -9.49
C GLU A 6 -31.73 -26.74 -8.01
N VAL A 7 -30.75 -26.94 -7.13
CA VAL A 7 -30.88 -26.81 -5.68
C VAL A 7 -30.13 -25.59 -5.17
N LYS A 8 -30.88 -24.70 -4.51
CA LYS A 8 -30.25 -23.51 -3.89
C LYS A 8 -29.27 -23.95 -2.80
N PRO A 9 -28.03 -23.45 -2.80
CA PRO A 9 -27.04 -23.77 -1.76
C PRO A 9 -27.52 -23.32 -0.38
N ARG A 10 -27.30 -24.17 0.62
CA ARG A 10 -27.76 -23.93 2.02
C ARG A 10 -27.04 -22.75 2.67
N GLU A 11 -25.76 -22.57 2.35
CA GLU A 11 -24.89 -21.59 2.98
C GLU A 11 -24.10 -20.78 1.97
N GLN A 12 -24.16 -19.47 2.11
CA GLN A 12 -23.33 -18.49 1.38
C GLN A 12 -22.34 -17.78 2.32
N ALA A 13 -22.53 -17.91 3.64
CA ALA A 13 -21.76 -17.21 4.67
C ALA A 13 -20.23 -17.40 4.55
N GLY A 14 -19.78 -18.57 4.06
CA GLY A 14 -18.36 -18.82 3.83
C GLY A 14 -17.75 -17.93 2.75
N ARG A 15 -18.51 -17.65 1.68
CA ARG A 15 -18.06 -16.75 0.59
C ARG A 15 -17.98 -15.32 1.07
N ASP A 16 -18.98 -14.86 1.82
CA ASP A 16 -19.01 -13.50 2.38
C ASP A 16 -17.87 -13.29 3.38
N THR A 17 -17.57 -14.31 4.19
CA THR A 17 -16.45 -14.27 5.14
C THR A 17 -15.11 -14.16 4.39
N LEU A 18 -14.92 -14.95 3.34
CA LEU A 18 -13.72 -14.93 2.52
C LEU A 18 -13.54 -13.57 1.82
N GLU A 19 -14.64 -12.99 1.32
CA GLU A 19 -14.58 -11.69 0.66
C GLU A 19 -14.19 -10.56 1.63
N ARG A 20 -14.73 -10.57 2.85
CA ARG A 20 -14.36 -9.64 3.93
C ARG A 20 -12.89 -9.79 4.29
N TYR A 21 -12.41 -11.02 4.44
CA TYR A 21 -11.01 -11.28 4.70
C TYR A 21 -10.10 -10.79 3.58
N ASN A 22 -10.47 -11.04 2.31
CA ASN A 22 -9.74 -10.52 1.15
C ASN A 22 -9.69 -8.98 1.13
N ALA A 23 -10.72 -8.30 1.59
CA ALA A 23 -10.72 -6.84 1.73
C ALA A 23 -9.69 -6.37 2.78
N GLN A 24 -9.58 -7.07 3.91
CA GLN A 24 -8.55 -6.79 4.93
C GLN A 24 -7.15 -7.01 4.37
N ILE A 25 -6.91 -8.11 3.65
CA ILE A 25 -5.62 -8.41 2.99
C ILE A 25 -5.25 -7.29 2.00
N ARG A 26 -6.20 -6.83 1.16
CA ARG A 26 -5.95 -5.73 0.22
C ARG A 26 -5.59 -4.43 0.95
N ALA A 27 -6.33 -4.09 2.00
CA ALA A 27 -6.08 -2.88 2.79
C ALA A 27 -4.69 -2.92 3.46
N ALA A 28 -4.35 -4.03 4.10
CA ALA A 28 -3.04 -4.23 4.69
C ALA A 28 -1.91 -4.20 3.64
N SER A 29 -2.13 -4.75 2.44
CA SER A 29 -1.15 -4.71 1.34
C SER A 29 -0.86 -3.28 0.86
N ILE A 30 -1.87 -2.43 0.72
CA ILE A 30 -1.66 -1.01 0.39
C ILE A 30 -0.91 -0.29 1.51
N ALA A 31 -1.23 -0.60 2.78
CA ALA A 31 -0.51 -0.05 3.93
C ALA A 31 0.97 -0.51 3.94
N CYS A 32 1.26 -1.78 3.62
CA CYS A 32 2.63 -2.29 3.49
C CYS A 32 3.43 -1.52 2.43
N LEU A 33 2.85 -1.26 1.26
CA LEU A 33 3.52 -0.51 0.20
C LEU A 33 3.90 0.92 0.63
N SER A 34 3.25 1.49 1.66
CA SER A 34 3.63 2.80 2.20
C SER A 34 4.96 2.79 2.96
N ILE A 35 5.46 1.62 3.36
CA ILE A 35 6.80 1.47 3.94
C ILE A 35 7.88 1.87 2.93
N LEU A 36 7.66 1.62 1.64
CA LEU A 36 8.60 1.96 0.56
C LEU A 36 8.84 3.47 0.42
N GLU A 37 7.93 4.29 0.91
CA GLU A 37 8.09 5.75 0.86
C GLU A 37 9.21 6.26 1.78
N GLY A 38 9.78 5.39 2.65
CA GLY A 38 10.91 5.70 3.52
C GLY A 38 10.65 6.75 4.61
N LYS A 39 9.37 7.16 4.75
CA LYS A 39 8.93 8.13 5.73
C LYS A 39 8.76 7.46 7.11
N ASP A 40 7.74 7.88 7.82
CA ASP A 40 7.51 7.46 9.22
C ASP A 40 7.13 5.99 9.36
N VAL A 41 6.52 5.35 8.34
CA VAL A 41 6.03 3.97 8.41
C VAL A 41 7.20 2.98 8.43
N LYS A 42 7.29 2.20 9.49
CA LYS A 42 8.37 1.20 9.68
C LYS A 42 7.91 -0.23 9.53
N ARG A 43 6.67 -0.53 9.92
CA ARG A 43 6.13 -1.89 9.91
C ARG A 43 4.62 -1.88 9.86
N VAL A 44 4.04 -2.92 9.28
CA VAL A 44 2.61 -3.22 9.35
C VAL A 44 2.47 -4.59 10.01
N TYR A 45 1.67 -4.68 11.08
CA TYR A 45 1.30 -5.92 11.74
C TYR A 45 -0.07 -6.35 11.21
N CYS A 46 -0.18 -7.60 10.76
CA CYS A 46 -1.39 -8.17 10.21
C CYS A 46 -2.13 -8.99 11.28
N GLU A 47 -3.46 -8.82 11.41
CA GLU A 47 -4.30 -9.56 12.37
C GLU A 47 -3.71 -9.60 13.79
N PHE A 48 -3.18 -8.46 14.25
CA PHE A 48 -2.63 -8.32 15.59
C PHE A 48 -3.18 -7.05 16.25
N HIS A 49 -3.99 -7.20 17.28
CA HIS A 49 -4.82 -6.23 17.97
C HIS A 49 -6.02 -5.70 17.16
N ASP A 50 -5.89 -5.57 15.85
CA ASP A 50 -6.97 -5.24 14.91
C ASP A 50 -6.68 -5.86 13.55
N ASP A 51 -7.51 -5.58 12.53
CA ASP A 51 -7.35 -6.17 11.19
C ASP A 51 -5.93 -5.90 10.65
N TYR A 52 -5.38 -4.69 10.90
CA TYR A 52 -3.94 -4.43 10.82
C TYR A 52 -3.53 -3.21 11.64
N VAL A 53 -2.23 -3.15 12.01
CA VAL A 53 -1.66 -2.04 12.78
C VAL A 53 -0.43 -1.50 12.09
N ILE A 54 -0.35 -0.18 11.91
CA ILE A 54 0.79 0.49 11.30
C ILE A 54 1.68 1.05 12.41
N GLU A 55 2.94 0.60 12.46
CA GLU A 55 3.99 1.15 13.31
C GLU A 55 4.67 2.32 12.59
N LYS A 56 4.66 3.49 13.21
CA LYS A 56 5.32 4.70 12.73
C LYS A 56 6.41 5.13 13.71
N ASN A 57 7.51 5.65 13.19
CA ASN A 57 8.54 6.31 14.00
C ASN A 57 8.48 7.82 13.71
N ILE A 58 8.00 8.59 14.67
CA ILE A 58 7.86 10.05 14.57
C ILE A 58 8.71 10.68 15.67
N ALA A 59 9.70 11.48 15.29
CA ALA A 59 10.63 12.13 16.24
C ALA A 59 11.32 11.15 17.22
N ASN A 60 11.63 9.94 16.77
CA ASN A 60 12.20 8.81 17.51
C ASN A 60 11.24 8.10 18.48
N ASP A 61 9.98 8.49 18.53
CA ASP A 61 8.97 7.79 19.31
C ASP A 61 8.16 6.83 18.44
N ILE A 62 7.83 5.66 19.01
CA ILE A 62 7.01 4.65 18.32
C ILE A 62 5.53 4.98 18.53
N HIS A 63 4.84 5.12 17.42
CA HIS A 63 3.41 5.33 17.38
C HIS A 63 2.70 4.26 16.56
N TYR A 64 1.46 3.96 16.94
CA TYR A 64 0.62 2.97 16.28
C TYR A 64 -0.66 3.61 15.73
N THR A 65 -1.01 3.21 14.51
CA THR A 65 -2.34 3.45 13.93
C THR A 65 -3.03 2.09 13.82
N PHE A 66 -4.16 1.92 14.50
CA PHE A 66 -4.97 0.70 14.47
C PHE A 66 -6.05 0.85 13.43
N VAL A 67 -6.21 -0.12 12.56
CA VAL A 67 -7.16 -0.06 11.44
C VAL A 67 -8.07 -1.26 11.45
N GLN A 68 -9.37 -0.99 11.47
CA GLN A 68 -10.43 -1.98 11.34
C GLN A 68 -11.12 -1.82 10.00
N VAL A 69 -11.11 -2.88 9.20
CA VAL A 69 -11.71 -2.92 7.85
C VAL A 69 -13.08 -3.58 7.91
N LYS A 70 -14.10 -2.87 7.48
CA LYS A 70 -15.47 -3.40 7.44
C LYS A 70 -16.08 -3.16 6.08
N THR A 71 -16.61 -4.22 5.47
CA THR A 71 -17.24 -4.13 4.15
C THR A 71 -18.72 -4.48 4.22
N LYS A 72 -19.49 -3.85 3.33
CA LYS A 72 -20.86 -4.24 3.03
C LYS A 72 -20.94 -4.73 1.60
N GLU A 73 -21.72 -5.79 1.39
CA GLU A 73 -21.87 -6.44 0.08
C GLU A 73 -22.64 -5.56 -0.91
N LYS A 74 -23.71 -4.94 -0.44
CA LYS A 74 -24.56 -4.11 -1.28
C LYS A 74 -24.09 -2.66 -1.24
N LEU A 75 -23.78 -2.08 -2.38
CA LEU A 75 -23.34 -0.68 -2.55
C LEU A 75 -24.30 0.37 -1.95
N ARG A 76 -25.58 0.04 -1.80
CA ARG A 76 -26.59 0.94 -1.21
C ARG A 76 -26.76 0.78 0.31
N GLU A 77 -26.10 -0.18 0.92
CA GLU A 77 -26.12 -0.36 2.37
C GLU A 77 -25.13 0.61 3.01
N ILE A 78 -25.62 1.43 3.93
CA ILE A 78 -24.83 2.35 4.74
C ILE A 78 -24.66 1.79 6.15
N TRP A 79 -23.59 2.18 6.83
CA TRP A 79 -23.36 1.88 8.23
C TRP A 79 -24.28 2.72 9.11
N LYS A 80 -24.93 2.10 10.07
CA LYS A 80 -25.86 2.76 10.98
C LYS A 80 -25.21 3.05 12.32
N LEU A 81 -25.68 4.10 13.00
CA LEU A 81 -25.22 4.53 14.31
C LEU A 81 -25.09 3.36 15.31
N ARG A 82 -26.06 2.45 15.32
CA ARG A 82 -26.04 1.27 16.19
C ARG A 82 -24.88 0.33 15.88
N ASP A 83 -24.57 0.11 14.60
CA ASP A 83 -23.54 -0.84 14.19
C ASP A 83 -22.15 -0.29 14.52
N VAL A 84 -21.95 1.01 14.28
CA VAL A 84 -20.64 1.67 14.42
C VAL A 84 -20.36 2.10 15.85
N PHE A 85 -21.32 2.73 16.53
CA PHE A 85 -21.14 3.27 17.89
C PHE A 85 -21.91 2.54 18.98
N GLY A 86 -22.73 1.54 18.63
CA GLY A 86 -23.56 0.84 19.60
C GLY A 86 -24.66 1.72 20.23
N ILE A 87 -25.00 2.87 19.60
CA ILE A 87 -25.97 3.83 20.11
C ILE A 87 -27.34 3.57 19.49
N LEU A 88 -28.36 3.55 20.33
CA LEU A 88 -29.75 3.37 19.93
C LEU A 88 -30.39 4.72 19.60
N LYS A 89 -30.97 4.88 18.38
CA LYS A 89 -31.73 6.10 18.01
C LYS A 89 -32.96 6.32 18.90
N ARG A 90 -33.60 5.23 19.37
CA ARG A 90 -34.76 5.28 20.26
C ARG A 90 -34.51 4.39 21.45
N LYS A 91 -34.56 4.98 22.64
CA LYS A 91 -34.49 4.26 23.91
C LYS A 91 -35.87 3.70 24.20
N SER A 92 -35.97 2.46 24.68
CA SER A 92 -37.21 1.89 25.22
C SER A 92 -36.94 1.24 26.57
N ALA A 93 -37.94 1.15 27.42
CA ALA A 93 -37.82 0.47 28.71
C ALA A 93 -37.40 -1.02 28.58
N LYS A 94 -37.71 -1.65 27.43
CA LYS A 94 -37.33 -3.04 27.13
C LYS A 94 -35.91 -3.19 26.58
N LYS A 95 -35.29 -2.11 26.07
CA LYS A 95 -33.90 -2.08 25.54
C LYS A 95 -33.24 -0.79 25.93
N PRO A 96 -32.73 -0.66 27.16
CA PRO A 96 -32.00 0.52 27.59
C PRO A 96 -30.64 0.59 26.87
N GLN A 97 -30.11 1.79 26.71
CA GLN A 97 -28.74 2.00 26.26
C GLN A 97 -27.77 1.56 27.38
N THR A 98 -26.80 0.71 27.06
CA THR A 98 -25.76 0.27 28.00
C THR A 98 -24.35 0.62 27.53
N SER A 99 -23.40 0.67 28.46
CA SER A 99 -21.98 0.92 28.14
C SER A 99 -21.37 -0.24 27.33
N GLU A 100 -21.81 -1.48 27.56
CA GLU A 100 -21.35 -2.64 26.82
C GLU A 100 -21.70 -2.53 25.31
N MET A 101 -22.88 -1.98 24.98
CA MET A 101 -23.24 -1.77 23.58
C MET A 101 -22.26 -0.82 22.87
N ILE A 102 -21.81 0.22 23.55
CA ILE A 102 -20.82 1.16 23.02
C ILE A 102 -19.47 0.47 22.95
N ARG A 103 -19.02 -0.18 24.03
CA ARG A 103 -17.72 -0.88 24.09
C ARG A 103 -17.57 -1.94 23.01
N ASP A 104 -18.60 -2.75 22.79
CA ASP A 104 -18.54 -3.89 21.89
C ASP A 104 -18.85 -3.51 20.42
N SER A 105 -19.15 -2.25 20.15
CA SER A 105 -19.32 -1.68 18.80
C SER A 105 -17.98 -1.57 18.06
N PHE A 106 -18.03 -1.31 16.76
CA PHE A 106 -16.81 -1.15 15.96
C PHE A 106 -15.95 0.04 16.44
N ALA A 107 -16.55 1.22 16.58
CA ALA A 107 -15.85 2.38 17.11
C ALA A 107 -15.41 2.19 18.57
N GLY A 108 -16.20 1.47 19.37
CA GLY A 108 -15.84 1.15 20.74
C GLY A 108 -14.58 0.30 20.83
N LYS A 109 -14.47 -0.76 20.04
CA LYS A 109 -13.27 -1.61 19.97
C LYS A 109 -12.04 -0.82 19.55
N LEU A 110 -12.18 0.07 18.57
CA LEU A 110 -11.12 0.96 18.15
C LEU A 110 -10.72 1.95 19.26
N LEU A 111 -11.69 2.58 19.92
CA LEU A 111 -11.43 3.51 21.03
C LEU A 111 -10.75 2.84 22.23
N GLN A 112 -10.96 1.53 22.45
CA GLN A 112 -10.24 0.77 23.48
C GLN A 112 -8.73 0.85 23.31
N HIS A 113 -8.21 0.90 22.06
CA HIS A 113 -6.78 1.04 21.80
C HIS A 113 -6.23 2.38 22.30
N THR A 114 -7.02 3.45 22.25
CA THR A 114 -6.58 4.76 22.77
C THR A 114 -6.29 4.75 24.28
N THR A 115 -7.00 3.88 25.01
CA THR A 115 -6.81 3.67 26.46
C THR A 115 -5.68 2.69 26.73
N ASN A 116 -5.63 1.59 25.98
CA ASN A 116 -4.62 0.54 26.18
C ASN A 116 -3.21 1.01 25.82
N PHE A 117 -3.05 1.82 24.77
CA PHE A 117 -1.76 2.27 24.23
C PHE A 117 -1.44 3.74 24.53
N GLY A 118 -2.38 4.50 25.07
CA GLY A 118 -2.19 5.88 25.53
C GLY A 118 -1.56 6.77 24.45
N ASN A 119 -0.39 7.36 24.76
CA ASN A 119 0.32 8.24 23.83
C ASN A 119 0.92 7.54 22.63
N SER A 120 1.20 6.23 22.73
CA SER A 120 1.67 5.43 21.59
C SER A 120 0.56 5.18 20.57
N CYS A 121 -0.73 5.27 20.94
CA CYS A 121 -1.82 5.24 19.98
C CYS A 121 -1.97 6.61 19.32
N LYS A 122 -1.58 6.71 18.04
CA LYS A 122 -1.69 7.95 17.26
C LYS A 122 -3.08 8.14 16.69
N GLU A 123 -3.61 7.08 16.07
CA GLU A 123 -4.90 7.08 15.40
C GLU A 123 -5.55 5.70 15.51
N VAL A 124 -6.88 5.69 15.46
CA VAL A 124 -7.71 4.50 15.29
C VAL A 124 -8.65 4.75 14.11
N VAL A 125 -8.65 3.85 13.13
CA VAL A 125 -9.27 4.07 11.81
C VAL A 125 -10.35 3.03 11.55
N PHE A 126 -11.55 3.48 11.26
CA PHE A 126 -12.62 2.67 10.69
C PHE A 126 -12.60 2.83 9.17
N LEU A 127 -12.18 1.79 8.45
CA LEU A 127 -12.01 1.80 7.00
C LEU A 127 -13.13 0.96 6.35
N THR A 128 -13.87 1.55 5.39
CA THR A 128 -15.02 0.86 4.79
C THR A 128 -15.21 1.21 3.30
N ASN A 129 -15.82 0.26 2.58
CA ASN A 129 -16.15 0.38 1.15
C ASN A 129 -17.47 1.13 0.87
N THR A 130 -18.14 1.62 1.89
CA THR A 130 -19.45 2.28 1.76
C THR A 130 -19.55 3.51 2.68
N HIS A 131 -20.62 4.25 2.54
CA HIS A 131 -20.90 5.44 3.36
C HIS A 131 -21.43 5.08 4.75
N VAL A 132 -21.44 6.07 5.62
CA VAL A 132 -22.06 6.03 6.95
C VAL A 132 -23.35 6.84 6.95
N ASP A 133 -24.22 6.65 7.95
CA ASP A 133 -25.45 7.45 8.06
C ASP A 133 -25.15 8.87 8.61
N GLU A 134 -26.09 9.80 8.39
CA GLU A 134 -25.98 11.21 8.79
C GLU A 134 -25.67 11.40 10.28
N ASP A 135 -26.20 10.55 11.15
CA ASP A 135 -25.93 10.65 12.60
C ASP A 135 -24.44 10.39 12.90
N ILE A 136 -23.81 9.46 12.15
CA ILE A 136 -22.38 9.17 12.27
C ILE A 136 -21.55 10.32 11.71
N GLU A 137 -21.91 10.86 10.54
CA GLU A 137 -21.24 12.05 9.96
C GLU A 137 -21.29 13.23 10.91
N ASN A 138 -22.43 13.47 11.55
CA ASN A 138 -22.59 14.51 12.55
C ASN A 138 -21.67 14.32 13.77
N ILE A 139 -21.50 13.07 14.25
CA ILE A 139 -20.53 12.77 15.32
C ILE A 139 -19.09 13.05 14.86
N ILE A 140 -18.74 12.58 13.67
CA ILE A 140 -17.39 12.78 13.10
C ILE A 140 -17.08 14.28 12.99
N ASN A 141 -17.99 15.06 12.42
CA ASN A 141 -17.83 16.50 12.26
C ASN A 141 -17.72 17.22 13.61
N ASP A 142 -18.47 16.80 14.61
CA ASP A 142 -18.43 17.35 15.98
C ASP A 142 -17.08 17.05 16.66
N ILE A 143 -16.53 15.87 16.46
CA ILE A 143 -15.19 15.47 16.95
C ILE A 143 -14.10 16.28 16.23
N ILE A 144 -14.16 16.40 14.91
CA ILE A 144 -13.17 17.11 14.09
C ILE A 144 -13.16 18.60 14.43
N SER A 145 -14.33 19.22 14.54
CA SER A 145 -14.46 20.65 14.94
C SER A 145 -14.04 20.88 16.39
N GLY A 146 -14.04 19.83 17.22
CA GLY A 146 -13.74 19.92 18.64
C GLY A 146 -14.84 20.58 19.47
N SER A 147 -16.05 20.73 18.94
CA SER A 147 -17.16 21.36 19.66
C SER A 147 -17.78 20.45 20.72
N PHE A 148 -17.82 19.13 20.45
CA PHE A 148 -18.38 18.10 21.32
C PHE A 148 -19.79 18.45 21.84
N SER A 149 -20.60 19.09 20.99
CA SER A 149 -21.94 19.57 21.30
C SER A 149 -23.03 18.57 20.95
N ASN A 150 -22.76 17.65 20.03
CA ASN A 150 -23.69 16.61 19.55
C ASN A 150 -24.11 15.70 20.72
N THR A 151 -25.39 15.36 20.80
CA THR A 151 -25.95 14.56 21.90
C THR A 151 -25.36 13.14 21.96
N HIS A 152 -25.06 12.53 20.82
CA HIS A 152 -24.43 11.21 20.76
C HIS A 152 -22.95 11.28 21.14
N CYS A 153 -22.26 12.36 20.77
CA CYS A 153 -20.88 12.60 21.18
C CYS A 153 -20.79 12.77 22.71
N LYS A 154 -21.68 13.55 23.32
CA LYS A 154 -21.80 13.68 24.78
C LYS A 154 -22.04 12.33 25.45
N LEU A 155 -22.95 11.51 24.90
CA LEU A 155 -23.21 10.17 25.45
C LEU A 155 -21.95 9.29 25.44
N ILE A 156 -21.13 9.36 24.39
CA ILE A 156 -19.85 8.64 24.32
C ILE A 156 -18.90 9.15 25.39
N ILE A 157 -18.77 10.47 25.56
CA ILE A 157 -17.91 11.09 26.57
C ILE A 157 -18.34 10.65 27.97
N ASP A 158 -19.62 10.77 28.30
CA ASP A 158 -20.16 10.42 29.62
C ASP A 158 -20.01 8.94 29.94
N SER A 159 -20.07 8.09 28.93
CA SER A 159 -19.93 6.63 29.08
C SER A 159 -18.48 6.14 28.98
N PHE A 160 -17.52 6.98 28.57
CA PHE A 160 -16.20 6.56 28.15
C PHE A 160 -15.44 5.76 29.20
N ASN A 161 -15.38 6.26 30.43
CA ASN A 161 -14.69 5.57 31.52
C ASN A 161 -15.39 4.25 31.86
N ASN A 162 -16.72 4.18 31.83
CA ASN A 162 -17.47 2.96 32.08
C ASN A 162 -17.29 1.92 30.96
N CYS A 163 -17.01 2.37 29.72
CA CYS A 163 -16.75 1.49 28.59
C CYS A 163 -15.32 0.93 28.57
N PHE A 164 -14.32 1.78 28.85
CA PHE A 164 -12.94 1.52 28.46
C PHE A 164 -11.94 1.48 29.62
N VAL A 165 -12.35 1.86 30.83
CA VAL A 165 -11.51 1.77 32.03
C VAL A 165 -12.04 0.67 32.94
N PRO A 166 -11.20 -0.30 33.39
CA PRO A 166 -11.63 -1.36 34.29
C PRO A 166 -12.19 -0.79 35.60
N THR A 167 -13.33 -1.31 36.05
CA THR A 167 -14.05 -0.84 37.24
C THR A 167 -13.21 -0.87 38.53
N GLN A 168 -12.18 -1.71 38.56
CA GLN A 168 -11.27 -1.89 39.71
C GLN A 168 -10.13 -0.86 39.72
N ASP A 169 -9.97 -0.04 38.67
CA ASP A 169 -8.82 0.83 38.47
C ASP A 169 -9.25 2.31 38.45
N GLU A 170 -9.79 2.78 39.60
CA GLU A 170 -10.27 4.18 39.71
C GLU A 170 -9.20 5.22 39.38
N GLN A 171 -7.92 4.88 39.57
CA GLN A 171 -6.78 5.76 39.28
C GLN A 171 -6.55 5.94 37.76
N ARG A 172 -7.14 5.09 36.90
CA ARG A 172 -7.07 5.20 35.45
C ARG A 172 -8.24 5.94 34.81
N LYS A 173 -9.20 6.41 35.59
CA LYS A 173 -10.30 7.22 35.05
C LYS A 173 -9.73 8.48 34.41
N LEU A 174 -10.15 8.71 33.16
CA LEU A 174 -9.70 9.85 32.36
C LEU A 174 -10.58 11.08 32.63
N GLU A 175 -9.96 12.21 32.71
CA GLU A 175 -10.62 13.52 32.74
C GLU A 175 -11.25 13.81 31.34
N ILE A 176 -12.24 14.68 31.30
CA ILE A 176 -13.03 15.00 30.10
C ILE A 176 -12.11 15.45 28.94
N ASP A 177 -11.08 16.23 29.18
CA ASP A 177 -10.19 16.72 28.15
C ASP A 177 -9.31 15.59 27.58
N ALA A 178 -8.88 14.63 28.39
CA ALA A 178 -8.19 13.43 27.95
C ALA A 178 -9.12 12.54 27.13
N ILE A 179 -10.39 12.39 27.50
CA ILE A 179 -11.40 11.68 26.74
C ILE A 179 -11.60 12.32 25.36
N LYS A 180 -11.78 13.63 25.31
CA LYS A 180 -11.90 14.39 24.06
C LYS A 180 -10.65 14.25 23.18
N HIS A 181 -9.46 14.25 23.77
CA HIS A 181 -8.22 13.98 23.07
C HIS A 181 -8.21 12.58 22.45
N ASN A 182 -8.64 11.55 23.18
CA ASN A 182 -8.75 10.19 22.68
C ASN A 182 -9.79 10.06 21.57
N LEU A 183 -10.93 10.71 21.66
CA LEU A 183 -11.94 10.75 20.60
C LEU A 183 -11.40 11.39 19.32
N LYS A 184 -10.56 12.43 19.42
CA LYS A 184 -9.92 13.05 18.24
C LYS A 184 -8.96 12.13 17.48
N LYS A 185 -8.56 11.00 18.05
CA LYS A 185 -7.76 9.99 17.37
C LYS A 185 -8.60 9.11 16.43
N LEU A 186 -9.93 9.11 16.56
CA LEU A 186 -10.84 8.32 15.74
C LEU A 186 -10.98 8.94 14.35
N ARG A 187 -10.70 8.13 13.30
CA ARG A 187 -10.83 8.48 11.89
C ARG A 187 -11.77 7.53 11.18
N PHE A 188 -12.41 8.06 10.16
CA PHE A 188 -13.26 7.28 9.27
C PHE A 188 -12.74 7.46 7.83
N GLU A 189 -12.44 6.35 7.17
CA GLU A 189 -12.14 6.27 5.76
C GLU A 189 -13.30 5.52 5.09
N THR A 190 -14.20 6.27 4.48
CA THR A 190 -15.41 5.76 3.85
C THR A 190 -15.26 5.71 2.34
N ASP A 191 -16.09 4.87 1.70
CA ASP A 191 -16.13 4.72 0.23
C ASP A 191 -14.78 4.34 -0.41
N VAL A 192 -13.99 3.54 0.30
CA VAL A 192 -12.65 3.14 -0.15
C VAL A 192 -12.77 2.11 -1.27
N GLU A 193 -12.37 2.52 -2.48
CA GLU A 193 -12.57 1.74 -3.71
C GLU A 193 -11.72 0.46 -3.75
N TYR A 194 -10.47 0.50 -3.29
CA TYR A 194 -9.54 -0.63 -3.41
C TYR A 194 -9.86 -1.82 -2.50
N ILE A 195 -10.79 -1.67 -1.55
CA ILE A 195 -11.30 -2.79 -0.75
C ILE A 195 -12.62 -3.36 -1.29
N LYS A 196 -13.22 -2.75 -2.30
CA LYS A 196 -14.41 -3.30 -2.97
C LYS A 196 -14.07 -4.60 -3.68
N SER A 197 -15.08 -5.44 -3.93
CA SER A 197 -14.90 -6.79 -4.49
C SER A 197 -14.29 -6.83 -5.89
N LYS A 198 -14.44 -5.77 -6.68
CA LYS A 198 -13.80 -5.63 -7.99
C LYS A 198 -12.35 -5.21 -7.81
N HIS A 199 -11.44 -6.08 -8.18
CA HIS A 199 -9.99 -5.94 -7.95
C HIS A 199 -9.29 -4.84 -8.75
N GLU A 200 -9.92 -4.27 -9.77
CA GLU A 200 -9.28 -3.35 -10.72
C GLU A 200 -8.61 -2.15 -10.03
N THR A 201 -9.33 -1.44 -9.15
CA THR A 201 -8.78 -0.26 -8.47
C THR A 201 -7.62 -0.62 -7.54
N PHE A 202 -7.72 -1.76 -6.82
CA PHE A 202 -6.64 -2.26 -5.98
C PHE A 202 -5.39 -2.55 -6.82
N GLU A 203 -5.53 -3.25 -7.95
CA GLU A 203 -4.41 -3.59 -8.83
C GLU A 203 -3.74 -2.34 -9.39
N ILE A 204 -4.51 -1.33 -9.81
CA ILE A 204 -3.98 -0.06 -10.34
C ILE A 204 -3.13 0.64 -9.28
N ILE A 205 -3.67 0.87 -8.09
CA ILE A 205 -2.97 1.57 -7.00
C ILE A 205 -1.72 0.80 -6.56
N ALA A 206 -1.83 -0.51 -6.40
CA ALA A 206 -0.70 -1.33 -5.97
C ALA A 206 0.41 -1.37 -7.03
N LYS A 207 0.06 -1.54 -8.31
CA LYS A 207 1.01 -1.53 -9.42
C LYS A 207 1.71 -0.19 -9.56
N GLU A 208 0.99 0.93 -9.44
CA GLU A 208 1.58 2.27 -9.46
C GLU A 208 2.69 2.40 -8.39
N LYS A 209 2.41 2.00 -7.15
CA LYS A 209 3.39 2.02 -6.07
C LYS A 209 4.57 1.07 -6.34
N ILE A 210 4.31 -0.13 -6.87
CA ILE A 210 5.35 -1.10 -7.22
C ILE A 210 6.27 -0.53 -8.30
N PHE A 211 5.73 0.00 -9.39
CA PHE A 211 6.52 0.61 -10.47
C PHE A 211 7.38 1.78 -9.99
N LYS A 212 6.85 2.59 -9.07
CA LYS A 212 7.58 3.73 -8.52
C LYS A 212 8.88 3.34 -7.83
N PHE A 213 8.91 2.18 -7.15
CA PHE A 213 10.04 1.75 -6.32
C PHE A 213 10.81 0.55 -6.89
N SER A 214 10.39 -0.02 -8.00
CA SER A 214 11.08 -1.15 -8.60
C SER A 214 12.40 -0.73 -9.27
N GLU A 215 13.44 -1.54 -9.08
CA GLU A 215 14.76 -1.37 -9.73
C GLU A 215 14.78 -1.80 -11.18
N ILE A 216 13.92 -2.72 -11.55
CA ILE A 216 13.91 -3.36 -12.87
C ILE A 216 12.70 -2.93 -13.68
N GLU A 217 12.85 -2.99 -14.98
CA GLU A 217 11.72 -2.88 -15.89
C GLU A 217 10.80 -4.07 -15.68
N LEU A 218 9.59 -3.79 -15.22
CA LEU A 218 8.58 -4.80 -15.00
C LEU A 218 7.62 -4.83 -16.19
N SER A 219 7.48 -5.98 -16.79
CA SER A 219 6.33 -6.26 -17.66
C SER A 219 5.04 -6.29 -16.84
N HIS A 220 3.91 -6.20 -17.51
CA HIS A 220 2.60 -6.31 -16.85
C HIS A 220 2.44 -7.64 -16.09
N SER A 221 2.97 -8.75 -16.64
CA SER A 221 2.95 -10.07 -15.99
C SER A 221 3.79 -10.11 -14.72
N GLU A 222 5.00 -9.56 -14.74
CA GLU A 222 5.88 -9.50 -13.56
C GLU A 222 5.27 -8.64 -12.46
N ALA A 223 4.74 -7.46 -12.80
CA ALA A 223 4.04 -6.62 -11.83
C ALA A 223 2.85 -7.35 -11.18
N LYS A 224 2.14 -8.20 -11.94
CA LYS A 224 1.07 -9.04 -11.42
C LYS A 224 1.59 -10.14 -10.49
N GLU A 225 2.70 -10.79 -10.83
CA GLU A 225 3.33 -11.80 -9.98
C GLU A 225 3.82 -11.21 -8.66
N ILE A 226 4.45 -10.03 -8.69
CA ILE A 226 4.83 -9.29 -7.47
C ILE A 226 3.61 -8.98 -6.63
N LEU A 227 2.53 -8.51 -7.24
CA LEU A 227 1.29 -8.22 -6.53
C LEU A 227 0.70 -9.44 -5.85
N LEU A 228 0.70 -10.59 -6.54
CA LEU A 228 0.25 -11.87 -5.95
C LEU A 228 1.16 -12.32 -4.81
N SER A 229 2.47 -12.14 -4.94
CA SER A 229 3.45 -12.44 -3.89
C SER A 229 3.24 -11.55 -2.65
N LEU A 230 2.95 -10.25 -2.84
CA LEU A 230 2.60 -9.34 -1.76
C LEU A 230 1.31 -9.77 -1.04
N LEU A 231 0.26 -10.11 -1.78
CA LEU A 231 -0.98 -10.62 -1.20
C LEU A 231 -0.75 -11.92 -0.43
N ALA A 232 0.07 -12.83 -0.97
CA ALA A 232 0.44 -14.08 -0.31
C ALA A 232 1.24 -13.83 0.99
N LEU A 233 2.18 -12.89 0.99
CA LEU A 233 2.92 -12.47 2.17
C LEU A 233 1.98 -11.96 3.26
N VAL A 234 1.12 -10.99 2.93
CA VAL A 234 0.15 -10.44 3.90
C VAL A 234 -0.77 -11.54 4.43
N ASN A 235 -1.31 -12.38 3.55
CA ASN A 235 -2.16 -13.51 3.94
C ASN A 235 -1.43 -14.50 4.88
N SER A 236 -0.17 -14.80 4.62
CA SER A 236 0.62 -15.69 5.47
C SER A 236 0.81 -15.11 6.87
N LYS A 237 1.12 -13.81 6.98
CA LYS A 237 1.28 -13.11 8.26
C LYS A 237 -0.05 -12.95 9.02
N SER A 238 -1.16 -12.85 8.31
CA SER A 238 -2.51 -12.74 8.91
C SER A 238 -3.06 -14.07 9.42
N SER A 239 -2.57 -15.20 8.93
CA SER A 239 -3.14 -16.52 9.24
C SER A 239 -2.38 -17.30 10.32
N VAL A 240 -1.25 -16.79 10.81
CA VAL A 240 -0.42 -17.47 11.81
C VAL A 240 -0.97 -17.26 13.21
N LYS A 241 -1.13 -18.35 13.97
CA LYS A 241 -1.41 -18.28 15.42
C LYS A 241 -0.17 -17.85 16.18
N ILE A 242 -0.29 -16.75 16.93
CA ILE A 242 0.77 -16.25 17.82
C ILE A 242 0.49 -16.74 19.24
N SER A 243 1.27 -17.71 19.69
CA SER A 243 1.18 -18.25 21.06
C SER A 243 2.13 -17.54 22.03
N ASP A 244 3.26 -17.05 21.53
CA ASP A 244 4.25 -16.27 22.30
C ASP A 244 4.22 -14.82 21.82
N CYS A 245 3.80 -13.91 22.69
CA CYS A 245 3.72 -12.48 22.45
C CYS A 245 5.02 -11.72 22.75
N SER A 246 6.19 -12.38 22.65
CA SER A 246 7.46 -11.66 22.69
C SER A 246 7.59 -10.70 21.50
N LYS A 247 8.30 -9.59 21.72
CA LYS A 247 8.45 -8.53 20.69
C LYS A 247 9.05 -9.07 19.38
N GLU A 248 10.04 -9.96 19.51
CA GLU A 248 10.72 -10.59 18.38
C GLU A 248 9.77 -11.52 17.61
N ASN A 249 8.98 -12.30 18.33
CA ASN A 249 8.07 -13.27 17.74
C ASN A 249 6.89 -12.57 17.03
N ILE A 250 6.32 -11.53 17.64
CA ILE A 250 5.29 -10.71 17.02
C ILE A 250 5.80 -10.07 15.71
N LYS A 251 7.01 -9.48 15.74
CA LYS A 251 7.64 -8.91 14.54
C LYS A 251 7.82 -9.95 13.44
N LYS A 252 8.26 -11.14 13.79
CA LYS A 252 8.52 -12.23 12.85
C LYS A 252 7.23 -12.80 12.26
N LEU A 253 6.22 -13.04 13.08
CA LEU A 253 5.02 -13.78 12.69
C LEU A 253 3.92 -12.90 12.09
N ALA A 254 3.70 -11.71 12.63
CA ALA A 254 2.65 -10.79 12.17
C ALA A 254 3.20 -9.56 11.45
N GLY A 255 4.46 -9.17 11.69
CA GLY A 255 5.03 -7.95 11.14
C GLY A 255 5.55 -8.12 9.72
N ILE A 256 5.34 -7.08 8.91
CA ILE A 256 5.93 -6.89 7.58
C ILE A 256 6.73 -5.61 7.63
N ASP A 257 8.01 -5.68 7.31
CA ASP A 257 8.89 -4.51 7.26
C ASP A 257 9.52 -4.34 5.86
N ILE A 258 10.44 -3.40 5.74
CA ILE A 258 11.11 -3.09 4.48
C ILE A 258 11.85 -4.29 3.89
N ASN A 259 12.43 -5.16 4.71
CA ASN A 259 13.18 -6.31 4.20
C ASN A 259 12.27 -7.32 3.53
N ASP A 260 11.10 -7.59 4.12
CA ASP A 260 10.08 -8.47 3.52
C ASP A 260 9.61 -7.92 2.17
N LEU A 261 9.42 -6.60 2.07
CA LEU A 261 8.96 -5.96 0.82
C LEU A 261 10.04 -5.94 -0.25
N LEU A 262 11.29 -5.64 0.09
CA LEU A 262 12.39 -5.65 -0.87
C LEU A 262 12.60 -7.05 -1.47
N GLU A 263 12.39 -8.10 -0.67
CA GLU A 263 12.44 -9.48 -1.15
C GLU A 263 11.31 -9.76 -2.17
N VAL A 264 10.08 -9.41 -1.81
CA VAL A 264 8.90 -9.58 -2.70
C VAL A 264 9.03 -8.79 -3.99
N LEU A 265 9.57 -7.57 -3.93
CA LEU A 265 9.73 -6.67 -5.06
C LEU A 265 10.99 -6.93 -5.87
N SER A 266 11.84 -7.86 -5.45
CA SER A 266 13.15 -8.13 -6.06
C SER A 266 14.03 -6.87 -6.19
N ILE A 267 13.96 -6.00 -5.18
CA ILE A 267 14.76 -4.76 -5.10
C ILE A 267 15.96 -4.99 -4.20
N SER A 268 17.17 -4.58 -4.63
CA SER A 268 18.31 -4.60 -3.74
C SER A 268 18.19 -3.52 -2.64
N LYS A 269 18.62 -3.84 -1.43
CA LYS A 269 18.62 -2.87 -0.32
C LYS A 269 19.41 -1.61 -0.66
N ARG A 270 20.54 -1.78 -1.35
CA ARG A 270 21.41 -0.67 -1.72
C ARG A 270 20.69 0.31 -2.65
N ALA A 271 20.12 -0.19 -3.74
CA ALA A 271 19.39 0.66 -4.68
C ALA A 271 18.18 1.37 -4.02
N TYR A 272 17.48 0.69 -3.12
CA TYR A 272 16.41 1.32 -2.37
C TYR A 272 16.88 2.49 -1.51
N TYR A 273 17.96 2.32 -0.74
CA TYR A 273 18.49 3.41 0.09
C TYR A 273 19.12 4.53 -0.73
N ASP A 274 19.85 4.20 -1.80
CA ASP A 274 20.39 5.19 -2.73
C ASP A 274 19.25 6.03 -3.37
N PHE A 275 18.12 5.39 -3.68
CA PHE A 275 16.93 6.07 -4.17
C PHE A 275 16.35 7.06 -3.15
N LEU A 276 16.26 6.67 -1.88
CA LEU A 276 15.72 7.53 -0.82
C LEU A 276 16.64 8.71 -0.48
N GLU A 277 17.96 8.48 -0.44
CA GLU A 277 18.94 9.48 -0.02
C GLU A 277 19.17 10.55 -1.09
N ASN A 278 19.16 10.16 -2.36
CA ASN A 278 19.57 11.03 -3.46
C ASN A 278 18.39 11.56 -4.30
N GLY A 279 17.15 11.16 -3.98
CA GLY A 279 15.97 11.48 -4.79
C GLY A 279 16.02 10.79 -6.15
N ASP A 280 15.16 11.20 -7.07
CA ASP A 280 14.95 10.51 -8.35
C ASP A 280 16.16 10.49 -9.29
N GLU A 281 17.08 11.46 -9.18
CA GLU A 281 18.14 11.61 -10.18
C GLU A 281 19.39 10.78 -9.93
N HIS A 282 19.58 10.26 -8.71
CA HIS A 282 20.87 9.65 -8.34
C HIS A 282 20.80 8.22 -7.78
N ALA A 283 19.61 7.72 -7.56
CA ALA A 283 19.35 6.47 -6.83
C ALA A 283 20.00 5.21 -7.41
N LEU A 284 20.33 5.19 -8.68
CA LEU A 284 20.85 4.02 -9.39
C LEU A 284 22.33 4.11 -9.72
N LYS A 285 22.98 5.14 -9.21
CA LYS A 285 24.31 5.56 -9.63
C LYS A 285 25.44 4.56 -9.36
N SER A 286 25.27 3.67 -8.42
CA SER A 286 26.47 3.04 -7.87
C SER A 286 26.54 1.52 -7.97
N ALA A 287 25.53 0.83 -8.42
CA ALA A 287 25.52 -0.64 -8.37
C ALA A 287 25.13 -1.31 -9.70
N SER A 288 25.06 -0.54 -10.79
CA SER A 288 24.54 -1.12 -12.01
C SER A 288 25.55 -2.11 -12.60
N VAL A 289 25.01 -3.24 -12.98
CA VAL A 289 25.69 -4.23 -13.84
C VAL A 289 26.30 -3.55 -15.06
N ILE A 290 25.68 -2.46 -15.54
CA ILE A 290 26.15 -1.63 -16.64
C ILE A 290 27.53 -1.03 -16.36
N GLU A 291 27.74 -0.45 -15.19
CA GLU A 291 29.07 0.11 -14.86
C GLU A 291 30.16 -0.96 -14.98
N ARG A 292 29.89 -2.15 -14.45
CA ARG A 292 30.83 -3.27 -14.54
C ARG A 292 31.01 -3.76 -15.97
N LEU A 293 29.97 -3.82 -16.78
CA LEU A 293 30.05 -4.23 -18.18
C LEU A 293 30.79 -3.19 -19.01
N LEU A 294 30.53 -1.90 -18.83
CA LEU A 294 31.20 -0.81 -19.51
C LEU A 294 32.69 -0.76 -19.16
N ARG A 295 33.04 -0.89 -17.89
CA ARG A 295 34.47 -0.95 -17.46
C ARG A 295 35.19 -2.16 -18.03
N LYS A 296 34.56 -3.34 -18.08
CA LYS A 296 35.07 -4.54 -18.76
C LYS A 296 35.26 -4.31 -20.25
N ALA A 297 34.37 -3.55 -20.88
CA ALA A 297 34.48 -3.18 -22.31
C ALA A 297 35.52 -2.08 -22.60
N GLY A 298 36.21 -1.58 -21.58
CA GLY A 298 37.23 -0.56 -21.72
C GLY A 298 36.68 0.86 -21.86
N ALA A 299 35.45 1.12 -21.47
CA ALA A 299 34.86 2.45 -21.46
C ALA A 299 35.63 3.39 -20.51
N SER A 300 35.81 4.64 -20.92
CA SER A 300 36.37 5.70 -20.06
C SER A 300 35.40 6.05 -18.92
N ASP A 301 35.92 6.65 -17.85
CA ASP A 301 35.11 7.11 -16.73
C ASP A 301 34.00 8.08 -17.17
N PHE A 302 34.25 8.91 -18.16
CA PHE A 302 33.25 9.81 -18.75
C PHE A 302 32.12 9.04 -19.45
N GLU A 303 32.45 8.02 -20.22
CA GLU A 303 31.47 7.17 -20.89
C GLU A 303 30.63 6.37 -19.87
N VAL A 304 31.28 5.80 -18.85
CA VAL A 304 30.60 5.11 -17.75
C VAL A 304 29.60 6.04 -17.07
N ASP A 305 30.02 7.27 -16.71
CA ASP A 305 29.12 8.24 -16.08
C ASP A 305 27.98 8.67 -17.01
N PHE A 306 28.27 8.91 -18.29
CA PHE A 306 27.25 9.25 -19.27
C PHE A 306 26.18 8.14 -19.46
N PHE A 307 26.60 6.90 -19.69
CA PHE A 307 25.69 5.80 -19.94
C PHE A 307 24.92 5.40 -18.67
N THR A 308 25.54 5.52 -17.50
CA THR A 308 24.84 5.32 -16.22
C THR A 308 23.73 6.36 -16.06
N ARG A 309 23.97 7.63 -16.39
CA ARG A 309 22.93 8.66 -16.38
C ARG A 309 21.82 8.38 -17.39
N CYS A 310 22.16 7.92 -18.58
CA CYS A 310 21.16 7.52 -19.59
C CYS A 310 20.24 6.42 -19.05
N LYS A 311 20.80 5.41 -18.38
CA LYS A 311 20.00 4.33 -17.77
C LYS A 311 19.10 4.88 -16.67
N ILE A 312 19.58 5.75 -15.81
CA ILE A 312 18.79 6.39 -14.77
C ILE A 312 17.58 7.12 -15.38
N LYS A 313 17.79 7.88 -16.47
CA LYS A 313 16.71 8.55 -17.19
C LYS A 313 15.65 7.56 -17.72
N TRP A 314 16.10 6.41 -18.26
CA TRP A 314 15.19 5.37 -18.71
C TRP A 314 14.37 4.79 -17.55
N ASP A 315 15.01 4.43 -16.45
CA ASP A 315 14.33 3.89 -15.27
C ASP A 315 13.33 4.89 -14.67
N GLN A 316 13.66 6.18 -14.67
CA GLN A 316 12.75 7.25 -14.28
C GLN A 316 11.55 7.37 -15.24
N TRP A 317 11.83 7.36 -16.55
CA TRP A 317 10.77 7.42 -17.55
C TRP A 317 9.78 6.25 -17.36
N LEU A 318 10.29 5.04 -17.17
CA LEU A 318 9.46 3.87 -16.90
C LEU A 318 8.59 4.05 -15.66
N ARG A 319 9.18 4.47 -14.54
CA ARG A 319 8.42 4.68 -13.29
C ARG A 319 7.32 5.71 -13.45
N ASN A 320 7.58 6.78 -14.20
CA ASN A 320 6.63 7.87 -14.36
C ASN A 320 5.58 7.63 -15.45
N ASN A 321 5.89 6.83 -16.45
CA ASN A 321 5.06 6.73 -17.66
C ASN A 321 4.48 5.32 -17.89
N ARG A 322 5.04 4.26 -17.28
CA ARG A 322 4.61 2.87 -17.53
C ARG A 322 3.12 2.63 -17.32
N HIS A 323 2.52 3.31 -16.35
CA HIS A 323 1.09 3.23 -16.04
C HIS A 323 0.23 4.25 -16.81
N ILE A 324 0.84 5.26 -17.45
CA ILE A 324 0.17 6.30 -18.24
C ILE A 324 0.13 5.91 -19.72
N VAL A 325 1.25 5.37 -20.23
CA VAL A 325 1.36 4.90 -21.62
C VAL A 325 0.52 3.64 -21.80
N SER A 326 -0.21 3.57 -22.92
CA SER A 326 -1.02 2.38 -23.21
C SER A 326 -0.13 1.13 -23.30
N GLU A 327 -0.64 -0.02 -22.90
CA GLU A 327 0.09 -1.28 -22.96
C GLU A 327 0.56 -1.60 -24.40
N LEU A 328 -0.28 -1.28 -25.39
CA LEU A 328 0.06 -1.50 -26.80
C LEU A 328 1.22 -0.63 -27.27
N ASP A 329 1.22 0.65 -26.87
CA ASP A 329 2.30 1.58 -27.20
C ASP A 329 3.60 1.12 -26.53
N TYR A 330 3.53 0.76 -25.25
CA TYR A 330 4.68 0.24 -24.52
C TYR A 330 5.29 -1.00 -25.17
N ILE A 331 4.47 -2.00 -25.51
CA ILE A 331 4.93 -3.21 -26.20
C ILE A 331 5.56 -2.86 -27.55
N THR A 332 5.03 -1.87 -28.26
CA THR A 332 5.57 -1.43 -29.54
C THR A 332 6.92 -0.72 -29.36
N ILE A 333 7.04 0.17 -28.40
CA ILE A 333 8.31 0.84 -28.02
C ILE A 333 9.37 -0.22 -27.66
N ASP A 334 9.01 -1.15 -26.81
CA ASP A 334 9.90 -2.21 -26.34
C ASP A 334 10.38 -3.08 -27.51
N ARG A 335 9.50 -3.44 -28.42
CA ARG A 335 9.86 -4.19 -29.63
C ARG A 335 10.84 -3.42 -30.50
N GLU A 336 10.64 -2.11 -30.74
CA GLU A 336 11.54 -1.28 -31.53
C GLU A 336 12.93 -1.17 -30.89
N ILE A 337 12.99 -1.04 -29.57
CA ILE A 337 14.24 -1.07 -28.80
C ILE A 337 14.97 -2.40 -29.00
N ASN A 338 14.28 -3.53 -28.84
CA ASN A 338 14.87 -4.86 -29.01
C ASN A 338 15.35 -5.11 -30.45
N VAL A 339 14.57 -4.70 -31.46
CA VAL A 339 14.96 -4.79 -32.87
C VAL A 339 16.23 -3.96 -33.14
N THR A 340 16.31 -2.76 -32.57
CA THR A 340 17.49 -1.91 -32.71
C THR A 340 18.73 -2.55 -32.08
N LEU A 341 18.57 -3.12 -30.89
CA LEU A 341 19.64 -3.84 -30.19
C LEU A 341 20.12 -5.07 -31.00
N ASP A 342 19.18 -5.85 -31.54
CA ASP A 342 19.51 -7.02 -32.37
C ASP A 342 20.27 -6.63 -33.65
N LYS A 343 19.89 -5.53 -34.30
CA LYS A 343 20.63 -4.98 -35.44
C LYS A 343 22.05 -4.58 -35.05
N MET A 344 22.23 -3.91 -33.91
CA MET A 344 23.57 -3.51 -33.44
C MET A 344 24.47 -4.73 -33.19
N ILE A 345 23.95 -5.73 -32.49
CA ILE A 345 24.72 -6.95 -32.17
C ILE A 345 25.03 -7.74 -33.45
N PHE A 346 24.07 -7.88 -34.36
CA PHE A 346 24.25 -8.60 -35.61
C PHE A 346 25.30 -7.95 -36.53
N MET A 347 25.29 -6.61 -36.65
CA MET A 347 26.20 -5.89 -37.52
C MET A 347 27.65 -5.83 -37.00
N HIS A 348 27.83 -5.82 -35.70
CA HIS A 348 29.10 -5.51 -35.08
C HIS A 348 29.66 -6.62 -34.17
N GLY A 349 28.92 -7.68 -33.93
CA GLY A 349 29.30 -8.77 -33.01
C GLY A 349 29.44 -8.36 -31.55
N ASN A 350 29.56 -7.07 -31.27
CA ASN A 350 29.68 -6.43 -29.97
C ASN A 350 29.05 -5.04 -29.99
N LEU A 351 28.86 -4.46 -28.84
CA LEU A 351 28.35 -3.09 -28.68
C LEU A 351 29.47 -2.09 -28.95
N PHE A 352 29.51 -1.49 -30.13
CA PHE A 352 30.46 -0.41 -30.44
C PHE A 352 29.84 0.96 -30.09
N LEU A 353 30.39 1.60 -29.09
CA LEU A 353 29.98 2.93 -28.64
C LEU A 353 30.02 4.00 -29.74
N SER A 354 30.97 3.89 -30.69
CA SER A 354 31.10 4.79 -31.82
C SER A 354 29.91 4.78 -32.80
N HIS A 355 29.20 3.66 -32.91
CA HIS A 355 28.03 3.52 -33.80
C HIS A 355 26.70 3.73 -33.09
N LEU A 356 26.70 3.76 -31.76
CA LEU A 356 25.51 3.89 -30.94
C LEU A 356 24.63 5.08 -31.36
N ARG A 357 25.26 6.23 -31.64
CA ARG A 357 24.55 7.46 -32.03
C ARG A 357 23.69 7.31 -33.27
N THR A 358 24.17 6.55 -34.29
CA THR A 358 23.40 6.31 -35.51
C THR A 358 22.15 5.52 -35.21
N PHE A 359 22.28 4.41 -34.49
CA PHE A 359 21.15 3.54 -34.12
C PHE A 359 20.12 4.26 -33.22
N ILE A 360 20.57 5.09 -32.29
CA ILE A 360 19.69 5.91 -31.45
C ILE A 360 18.92 6.94 -32.28
N ASN A 361 19.56 7.57 -33.27
CA ASN A 361 18.86 8.50 -34.17
C ASN A 361 17.78 7.74 -34.98
N GLU A 362 18.10 6.60 -35.56
CA GLU A 362 17.13 5.78 -36.29
C GLU A 362 15.94 5.34 -35.43
N LEU A 363 16.22 4.88 -34.19
CA LEU A 363 15.19 4.49 -33.25
C LEU A 363 14.29 5.67 -32.87
N HIS A 364 14.89 6.82 -32.52
CA HIS A 364 14.17 8.03 -32.18
C HIS A 364 13.26 8.49 -33.34
N ASP A 365 13.79 8.50 -34.57
CA ASP A 365 13.05 8.93 -35.76
C ASP A 365 11.91 7.94 -36.09
N SER A 366 12.13 6.65 -35.89
CA SER A 366 11.08 5.61 -36.02
C SER A 366 9.96 5.84 -35.03
N LEU A 367 10.25 6.02 -33.76
CA LEU A 367 9.25 6.25 -32.71
C LEU A 367 8.52 7.60 -32.92
N HIS A 368 9.23 8.64 -33.34
CA HIS A 368 8.64 9.93 -33.68
C HIS A 368 7.62 9.82 -34.80
N LYS A 369 7.95 9.12 -35.87
CA LYS A 369 7.07 8.90 -37.03
C LYS A 369 5.74 8.22 -36.65
N HIS A 370 5.78 7.36 -35.63
CA HIS A 370 4.60 6.63 -35.17
C HIS A 370 3.90 7.28 -33.95
N ASN A 371 4.30 8.49 -33.56
CA ASN A 371 3.79 9.19 -32.36
C ASN A 371 4.00 8.40 -31.04
N LEU A 372 5.06 7.61 -30.93
CA LEU A 372 5.36 6.73 -29.80
C LEU A 372 6.45 7.27 -28.86
N LEU A 373 6.86 8.54 -28.99
CA LEU A 373 7.95 9.08 -28.16
C LEU A 373 7.57 9.22 -26.68
N HIS A 374 6.31 9.57 -26.37
CA HIS A 374 5.87 9.72 -24.96
C HIS A 374 6.90 10.40 -24.04
N SER A 375 7.51 11.51 -24.51
CA SER A 375 8.61 12.25 -23.85
C SER A 375 9.97 11.53 -23.82
N LEU A 376 10.16 10.43 -24.56
CA LEU A 376 11.46 9.78 -24.72
C LEU A 376 12.42 10.67 -25.53
N ASP A 377 13.50 11.07 -24.91
CA ASP A 377 14.64 11.71 -25.58
C ASP A 377 15.71 10.67 -25.98
N LYS A 378 16.71 11.11 -26.71
CA LYS A 378 17.80 10.24 -27.19
C LYS A 378 18.65 9.66 -26.05
N GLU A 379 18.80 10.37 -24.95
CA GLU A 379 19.52 9.87 -23.78
C GLU A 379 18.71 8.77 -23.07
N THR A 380 17.41 8.97 -22.92
CA THR A 380 16.49 7.96 -22.37
C THR A 380 16.47 6.69 -23.22
N LEU A 381 16.42 6.83 -24.56
CA LEU A 381 16.49 5.70 -25.49
C LEU A 381 17.87 5.01 -25.45
N THR A 382 18.95 5.76 -25.24
CA THR A 382 20.27 5.16 -24.97
C THR A 382 20.22 4.29 -23.72
N GLY A 383 19.62 4.79 -22.65
CA GLY A 383 19.45 4.05 -21.41
C GLY A 383 18.62 2.76 -21.56
N SER A 384 17.59 2.79 -22.42
CA SER A 384 16.78 1.61 -22.69
C SER A 384 17.57 0.47 -23.35
N LEU A 385 18.46 0.79 -24.30
CA LEU A 385 19.31 -0.22 -24.93
C LEU A 385 20.24 -0.89 -23.92
N PHE A 386 20.83 -0.11 -23.02
CA PHE A 386 21.67 -0.67 -21.94
C PHE A 386 20.87 -1.50 -20.95
N SER A 387 19.65 -1.11 -20.66
CA SER A 387 18.76 -1.89 -19.80
C SER A 387 18.50 -3.29 -20.38
N ARG A 388 18.15 -3.37 -21.68
CA ARG A 388 17.93 -4.65 -22.38
C ARG A 388 19.22 -5.49 -22.50
N LEU A 389 20.36 -4.88 -22.62
CA LEU A 389 21.64 -5.60 -22.58
C LEU A 389 21.88 -6.30 -21.26
N VAL A 390 21.60 -5.61 -20.15
CA VAL A 390 21.76 -6.18 -18.82
C VAL A 390 20.82 -7.35 -18.60
N GLU A 391 19.59 -7.26 -19.07
CA GLU A 391 18.63 -8.38 -19.00
C GLU A 391 19.10 -9.61 -19.77
N ARG A 392 19.67 -9.42 -20.95
CA ARG A 392 20.22 -10.52 -21.78
C ARG A 392 21.54 -11.10 -21.25
N SER A 393 22.20 -10.41 -20.32
CA SER A 393 23.47 -10.86 -19.73
C SER A 393 23.28 -11.67 -18.44
N LYS A 394 22.05 -11.75 -17.95
CA LYS A 394 21.62 -12.58 -16.82
C LYS A 394 21.25 -13.98 -17.32
#